data_60a2fcb95fd4ab8c8a4e48a819737159
#
_entry.id   60a2fcb95fd4ab8c8a4e48a819737159
#
_cell.length_a   1.000
_cell.length_b   1.000
_cell.length_c   1.000
_cell.angle_alpha   90.00
_cell.angle_beta   90.00
_cell.angle_gamma   90.00
#
_symmetry.space_group_name_H-M   'P 1'
#
loop_
_entity.id
_entity.type
_entity.pdbx_description
1 polymer ?
#
loop_
_entity_poly.entity_id
_entity_poly.type
_entity_poly.pdbx_seq_one_letter_code
_entity_poly.pdbx_strand_id
1 'polypeptide(L)'
;VEHPFFLKKSSVMTELYRFSSYVFTTVLSVVKFCSILCEIITISGGIHMSIVSDIEKLKKEKNAVILAHYYVDEDVQDVADYIGDSFYLSKVATKVSQDRIIFAGVEFMGESAKILNPKKRVFMPDMNADCPMAHMADKDEILALREKYDDLAVVCYINSTAELKKYSDVCVTS
;
A
#
# COMPACT_ATOMS: atom_id res chain seq x y z
N VAL A 1 23.22 15.30 2.42
CA VAL A 1 21.75 15.29 2.60
C VAL A 1 21.34 13.84 2.45
N GLU A 2 21.14 13.15 3.58
CA GLU A 2 20.72 11.75 3.58
C GLU A 2 19.25 11.67 3.17
N HIS A 3 19.00 11.08 2.01
CA HIS A 3 17.64 10.77 1.57
C HIS A 3 17.10 9.59 2.40
N PRO A 4 15.88 9.67 2.96
CA PRO A 4 15.32 8.66 3.88
C PRO A 4 14.93 7.33 3.21
N PHE A 5 15.37 7.05 2.00
CA PHE A 5 15.03 5.87 1.20
C PHE A 5 16.13 4.79 1.13
N PHE A 6 17.19 4.89 1.95
CA PHE A 6 18.19 3.83 2.01
C PHE A 6 17.72 2.69 2.92
N LEU A 7 17.26 1.62 2.32
CA LEU A 7 16.88 0.39 3.04
C LEU A 7 18.10 -0.53 3.19
N LYS A 8 18.49 -0.87 4.42
CA LYS A 8 19.50 -1.92 4.69
C LYS A 8 18.96 -3.27 4.21
N LYS A 9 19.71 -3.91 3.32
CA LYS A 9 19.40 -5.15 2.59
C LYS A 9 18.90 -6.32 3.46
N SER A 10 19.25 -6.40 4.75
CA SER A 10 18.99 -7.58 5.59
C SER A 10 17.64 -7.59 6.33
N SER A 11 17.00 -6.45 6.56
CA SER A 11 15.75 -6.38 7.34
C SER A 11 14.47 -6.52 6.51
N VAL A 12 14.55 -6.24 5.21
CA VAL A 12 13.41 -6.28 4.28
C VAL A 12 12.97 -7.71 3.96
N MET A 13 13.91 -8.66 3.94
CA MET A 13 13.67 -10.04 3.52
C MET A 13 12.76 -10.85 4.44
N THR A 14 12.85 -10.65 5.74
CA THR A 14 12.08 -11.44 6.73
C THR A 14 10.64 -10.95 6.83
N GLU A 15 10.40 -9.67 6.55
CA GLU A 15 9.06 -9.06 6.63
C GLU A 15 8.21 -9.32 5.38
N LEU A 16 8.82 -9.41 4.18
CA LEU A 16 8.09 -9.69 2.94
C LEU A 16 7.48 -11.12 2.92
N TYR A 17 8.16 -12.11 3.52
CA TYR A 17 7.61 -13.47 3.64
C TYR A 17 6.45 -13.59 4.64
N ARG A 18 6.44 -12.78 5.69
CA ARG A 18 5.32 -12.69 6.62
C ARG A 18 4.10 -11.96 6.04
N PHE A 19 4.33 -11.08 5.06
CA PHE A 19 3.28 -10.30 4.41
C PHE A 19 2.28 -11.18 3.66
N SER A 20 2.75 -12.19 2.90
CA SER A 20 1.88 -13.06 2.08
C SER A 20 0.90 -13.90 2.90
N SER A 21 1.28 -14.40 4.08
CA SER A 21 0.40 -15.28 4.88
C SER A 21 -0.56 -14.52 5.82
N TYR A 22 -0.19 -13.30 6.26
CA TYR A 22 -1.02 -12.49 7.17
C TYR A 22 -2.09 -11.67 6.44
N VAL A 23 -1.81 -11.23 5.21
CA VAL A 23 -2.77 -10.51 4.37
C VAL A 23 -3.97 -11.40 4.05
N PHE A 24 -3.77 -12.69 3.80
CA PHE A 24 -4.84 -13.61 3.43
C PHE A 24 -5.89 -13.80 4.55
N THR A 25 -5.48 -13.83 5.80
CA THR A 25 -6.41 -14.09 6.93
C THR A 25 -7.16 -12.83 7.39
N THR A 26 -6.54 -11.65 7.23
CA THR A 26 -7.13 -10.39 7.70
C THR A 26 -8.02 -9.74 6.63
N VAL A 27 -7.70 -9.94 5.35
CA VAL A 27 -8.53 -9.50 4.22
C VAL A 27 -9.87 -10.23 4.19
N LEU A 28 -9.92 -11.52 4.54
CA LEU A 28 -11.19 -12.26 4.63
C LEU A 28 -12.16 -11.65 5.67
N SER A 29 -11.65 -11.07 6.75
CA SER A 29 -12.49 -10.40 7.74
C SER A 29 -12.92 -8.99 7.31
N VAL A 30 -12.11 -8.27 6.54
CA VAL A 30 -12.47 -6.95 5.98
C VAL A 30 -13.42 -7.10 4.80
N VAL A 31 -13.20 -8.07 3.91
CA VAL A 31 -14.11 -8.38 2.79
C VAL A 31 -15.44 -8.93 3.29
N LYS A 32 -15.46 -9.80 4.32
CA LYS A 32 -16.71 -10.19 4.99
C LYS A 32 -17.41 -9.00 5.66
N PHE A 33 -16.66 -8.07 6.24
CA PHE A 33 -17.23 -6.86 6.82
C PHE A 33 -17.81 -5.93 5.74
N CYS A 34 -17.15 -5.81 4.58
CA CYS A 34 -17.65 -5.08 3.41
C CYS A 34 -18.88 -5.77 2.78
N SER A 35 -18.90 -7.12 2.69
CA SER A 35 -20.04 -7.89 2.19
C SER A 35 -21.26 -7.77 3.12
N ILE A 36 -21.06 -7.79 4.44
CA ILE A 36 -22.14 -7.60 5.42
C ILE A 36 -22.67 -6.15 5.35
N LEU A 37 -21.82 -5.16 5.11
CA LEU A 37 -22.24 -3.79 4.86
C LEU A 37 -23.04 -3.66 3.54
N CYS A 38 -22.63 -4.38 2.49
CA CYS A 38 -23.35 -4.37 1.21
C CYS A 38 -24.74 -5.01 1.30
N GLU A 39 -24.94 -6.06 2.12
CA GLU A 39 -26.24 -6.68 2.35
C GLU A 39 -27.20 -5.80 3.18
N ILE A 40 -26.67 -4.97 4.08
CA ILE A 40 -27.47 -3.99 4.85
C ILE A 40 -27.88 -2.78 3.98
N ILE A 41 -27.15 -2.48 2.91
CA ILE A 41 -27.35 -1.34 2.01
C ILE A 41 -28.61 -1.48 1.12
N THR A 42 -29.18 -2.67 0.98
CA THR A 42 -30.33 -2.90 0.08
C THR A 42 -31.69 -2.47 0.66
N ILE A 43 -31.74 -1.93 1.87
CA ILE A 43 -33.00 -1.57 2.56
C ILE A 43 -32.98 -0.12 3.08
N SER A 44 -33.27 0.84 2.24
CA SER A 44 -33.84 2.19 2.53
C SER A 44 -32.97 3.43 2.20
N GLY A 45 -33.61 4.39 1.56
CA GLY A 45 -33.06 5.65 1.00
C GLY A 45 -32.58 6.74 1.98
N GLY A 46 -31.93 6.37 3.07
CA GLY A 46 -31.31 7.30 4.03
C GLY A 46 -29.83 7.03 4.30
N ILE A 47 -29.17 6.25 3.45
CA ILE A 47 -27.98 5.44 3.79
C ILE A 47 -26.65 6.16 3.58
N HIS A 48 -26.53 7.13 2.67
CA HIS A 48 -25.23 7.74 2.34
C HIS A 48 -24.60 8.49 3.53
N MET A 49 -25.37 9.24 4.30
CA MET A 49 -24.85 9.93 5.51
C MET A 49 -24.46 8.96 6.64
N SER A 50 -25.06 7.76 6.67
CA SER A 50 -24.73 6.73 7.65
C SER A 50 -23.34 6.12 7.39
N ILE A 51 -23.01 5.78 6.15
CA ILE A 51 -21.75 5.13 5.80
C ILE A 51 -20.54 6.00 6.14
N VAL A 52 -20.55 7.27 5.75
CA VAL A 52 -19.46 8.21 6.06
C VAL A 52 -19.26 8.34 7.57
N SER A 53 -20.35 8.48 8.31
CA SER A 53 -20.31 8.58 9.77
C SER A 53 -19.78 7.30 10.43
N ASP A 54 -20.12 6.14 9.89
CA ASP A 54 -19.65 4.85 10.40
C ASP A 54 -18.16 4.64 10.09
N ILE A 55 -17.69 5.07 8.91
CA ILE A 55 -16.25 5.08 8.57
C ILE A 55 -15.49 5.97 9.53
N GLU A 56 -15.95 7.19 9.78
CA GLU A 56 -15.29 8.12 10.71
C GLU A 56 -15.25 7.58 12.15
N LYS A 57 -16.29 6.91 12.58
CA LYS A 57 -16.33 6.23 13.87
C LYS A 57 -15.32 5.09 13.94
N LEU A 58 -15.30 4.23 12.92
CA LEU A 58 -14.38 3.10 12.83
C LEU A 58 -12.91 3.53 12.73
N LYS A 59 -12.60 4.61 12.01
CA LYS A 59 -11.25 5.19 11.96
C LYS A 59 -10.74 5.50 13.37
N LYS A 60 -11.58 6.14 14.20
CA LYS A 60 -11.23 6.48 15.60
C LYS A 60 -11.11 5.23 16.47
N GLU A 61 -12.10 4.34 16.44
CA GLU A 61 -12.12 3.11 17.24
C GLU A 61 -10.94 2.18 16.96
N LYS A 62 -10.53 2.10 15.68
CA LYS A 62 -9.48 1.21 15.23
C LYS A 62 -8.11 1.87 15.18
N ASN A 63 -7.99 3.15 15.54
CA ASN A 63 -6.76 3.94 15.38
C ASN A 63 -6.22 3.81 13.94
N ALA A 64 -7.08 4.11 12.96
CA ALA A 64 -6.81 3.93 11.54
C ALA A 64 -6.78 5.28 10.80
N VAL A 65 -6.00 5.34 9.73
CA VAL A 65 -5.92 6.46 8.80
C VAL A 65 -6.18 5.94 7.38
N ILE A 66 -6.91 6.70 6.57
CA ILE A 66 -7.17 6.39 5.17
C ILE A 66 -6.28 7.28 4.29
N LEU A 67 -5.45 6.64 3.48
CA LEU A 67 -4.63 7.29 2.46
C LEU A 67 -5.20 6.93 1.09
N ALA A 68 -5.61 7.90 0.29
CA ALA A 68 -6.23 7.69 -1.01
C ALA A 68 -5.40 8.27 -2.14
N HIS A 69 -5.14 7.47 -3.17
CA HIS A 69 -4.56 7.97 -4.41
C HIS A 69 -5.59 8.82 -5.15
N TYR A 70 -5.17 9.94 -5.75
CA TYR A 70 -6.09 10.88 -6.42
C TYR A 70 -6.75 10.30 -7.70
N TYR A 71 -6.47 9.04 -8.07
CA TYR A 71 -7.16 8.33 -9.17
C TYR A 71 -8.32 7.45 -8.69
N VAL A 72 -8.52 7.29 -7.38
CA VAL A 72 -9.68 6.55 -6.87
C VAL A 72 -10.94 7.41 -6.99
N ASP A 73 -12.10 6.77 -6.92
CA ASP A 73 -13.40 7.44 -7.01
C ASP A 73 -13.55 8.54 -5.95
N GLU A 74 -14.31 9.58 -6.27
CA GLU A 74 -14.53 10.77 -5.44
C GLU A 74 -15.08 10.39 -4.06
N ASP A 75 -16.05 9.46 -4.01
CA ASP A 75 -16.63 8.97 -2.74
C ASP A 75 -15.56 8.35 -1.80
N VAL A 76 -14.51 7.74 -2.35
CA VAL A 76 -13.39 7.21 -1.57
C VAL A 76 -12.45 8.32 -1.12
N GLN A 77 -12.26 9.34 -1.96
CA GLN A 77 -11.47 10.52 -1.61
C GLN A 77 -12.11 11.31 -0.48
N ASP A 78 -13.45 11.43 -0.47
CA ASP A 78 -14.22 12.19 0.53
C ASP A 78 -14.06 11.64 1.96
N VAL A 79 -13.82 10.35 2.12
CA VAL A 79 -13.59 9.72 3.44
C VAL A 79 -12.12 9.58 3.80
N ALA A 80 -11.21 9.98 2.90
CA ALA A 80 -9.77 9.88 3.10
C ALA A 80 -9.23 11.01 4.00
N ASP A 81 -8.24 10.69 4.82
CA ASP A 81 -7.52 11.67 5.64
C ASP A 81 -6.45 12.41 4.82
N TYR A 82 -5.88 11.72 3.82
CA TYR A 82 -4.86 12.28 2.94
C TYR A 82 -5.07 11.77 1.52
N ILE A 83 -4.98 12.69 0.56
CA ILE A 83 -5.12 12.41 -0.87
C ILE A 83 -3.85 12.90 -1.56
N GLY A 84 -3.31 12.11 -2.50
CA GLY A 84 -2.12 12.50 -3.24
C GLY A 84 -1.58 11.43 -4.18
N ASP A 85 -0.37 11.66 -4.67
CA ASP A 85 0.37 10.71 -5.48
C ASP A 85 1.08 9.63 -4.64
N SER A 86 1.66 8.65 -5.30
CA SER A 86 2.33 7.51 -4.66
C SER A 86 3.49 7.93 -3.74
N PHE A 87 4.27 8.94 -4.14
CA PHE A 87 5.40 9.40 -3.36
C PHE A 87 4.95 10.20 -2.13
N TYR A 88 4.03 11.15 -2.32
CA TYR A 88 3.46 11.93 -1.23
C TYR A 88 2.83 11.02 -0.16
N LEU A 89 1.98 10.07 -0.57
CA LEU A 89 1.31 9.15 0.34
C LEU A 89 2.30 8.23 1.07
N SER A 90 3.37 7.80 0.41
CA SER A 90 4.45 7.04 1.06
C SER A 90 5.14 7.86 2.16
N LYS A 91 5.37 9.16 1.93
CA LYS A 91 5.91 10.09 2.95
C LYS A 91 4.93 10.33 4.09
N VAL A 92 3.64 10.50 3.79
CA VAL A 92 2.58 10.65 4.80
C VAL A 92 2.51 9.39 5.66
N ALA A 93 2.55 8.20 5.07
CA ALA A 93 2.51 6.93 5.79
C ALA A 93 3.58 6.82 6.89
N THR A 94 4.76 7.42 6.69
CA THR A 94 5.83 7.43 7.71
C THR A 94 5.58 8.42 8.85
N LYS A 95 4.74 9.42 8.65
CA LYS A 95 4.52 10.53 9.60
C LYS A 95 3.26 10.36 10.45
N VAL A 96 2.26 9.63 9.96
CA VAL A 96 1.01 9.43 10.69
C VAL A 96 1.26 8.60 11.96
N SER A 97 0.54 8.94 13.03
CA SER A 97 0.69 8.28 14.34
C SER A 97 -0.11 6.99 14.44
N GLN A 98 -1.09 6.80 13.59
CA GLN A 98 -1.97 5.64 13.59
C GLN A 98 -1.18 4.35 13.30
N ASP A 99 -1.59 3.26 13.91
CA ASP A 99 -0.97 1.93 13.75
C ASP A 99 -1.60 1.13 12.59
N ARG A 100 -2.74 1.59 12.06
CA ARG A 100 -3.43 1.02 10.90
C ARG A 100 -3.53 2.03 9.78
N ILE A 101 -3.07 1.63 8.59
CA ILE A 101 -3.17 2.40 7.36
C ILE A 101 -4.09 1.64 6.42
N ILE A 102 -5.16 2.29 5.99
CA ILE A 102 -6.00 1.81 4.88
C ILE A 102 -5.54 2.56 3.66
N PHE A 103 -4.98 1.84 2.69
CA PHE A 103 -4.40 2.43 1.50
C PHE A 103 -5.31 2.18 0.29
N ALA A 104 -6.08 3.19 -0.11
CA ALA A 104 -6.91 3.17 -1.31
C ALA A 104 -6.05 3.59 -2.52
N GLY A 105 -5.55 2.61 -3.24
CA GLY A 105 -4.68 2.77 -4.40
C GLY A 105 -4.27 1.41 -4.94
N VAL A 106 -3.24 1.36 -5.78
CA VAL A 106 -2.74 0.13 -6.38
C VAL A 106 -1.75 -0.59 -5.46
N GLU A 107 -1.56 -1.90 -5.68
CA GLU A 107 -0.84 -2.82 -4.80
C GLU A 107 0.55 -2.32 -4.39
N PHE A 108 1.40 -1.90 -5.34
CA PHE A 108 2.76 -1.44 -5.03
C PHE A 108 2.84 -0.24 -4.07
N MET A 109 1.76 0.55 -3.97
CA MET A 109 1.69 1.67 -3.02
C MET A 109 1.48 1.15 -1.58
N GLY A 110 0.60 0.17 -1.40
CA GLY A 110 0.41 -0.52 -0.13
C GLY A 110 1.68 -1.24 0.32
N GLU A 111 2.35 -1.94 -0.59
CA GLU A 111 3.65 -2.57 -0.36
C GLU A 111 4.70 -1.55 0.09
N SER A 112 4.81 -0.42 -0.61
CA SER A 112 5.74 0.66 -0.26
C SER A 112 5.44 1.23 1.13
N ALA A 113 4.16 1.47 1.43
CA ALA A 113 3.74 1.93 2.75
C ALA A 113 4.10 0.91 3.85
N LYS A 114 3.97 -0.39 3.57
CA LYS A 114 4.34 -1.47 4.52
C LYS A 114 5.84 -1.58 4.71
N ILE A 115 6.64 -1.51 3.64
CA ILE A 115 8.11 -1.55 3.70
C ILE A 115 8.63 -0.40 4.58
N LEU A 116 8.10 0.81 4.39
CA LEU A 116 8.52 1.98 5.16
C LEU A 116 8.00 1.97 6.61
N ASN A 117 6.98 1.18 6.91
CA ASN A 117 6.34 1.10 8.22
C ASN A 117 6.16 -0.34 8.69
N PRO A 118 7.24 -1.10 8.96
CA PRO A 118 7.17 -2.54 9.24
C PRO A 118 6.34 -2.88 10.48
N LYS A 119 6.19 -1.95 11.43
CA LYS A 119 5.39 -2.14 12.65
C LYS A 119 3.90 -1.84 12.47
N LYS A 120 3.53 -1.05 11.46
CA LYS A 120 2.13 -0.69 11.17
C LYS A 120 1.45 -1.79 10.37
N ARG A 121 0.13 -1.86 10.48
CA ARG A 121 -0.71 -2.70 9.62
C ARG A 121 -1.17 -1.88 8.43
N VAL A 122 -0.94 -2.37 7.24
CA VAL A 122 -1.41 -1.76 5.99
C VAL A 122 -2.48 -2.67 5.39
N PHE A 123 -3.62 -2.10 5.05
CA PHE A 123 -4.76 -2.78 4.45
C PHE A 123 -5.05 -2.17 3.09
N MET A 124 -5.26 -3.01 2.10
CA MET A 124 -5.72 -2.63 0.77
C MET A 124 -7.20 -3.02 0.64
N PRO A 125 -8.12 -2.06 0.36
CA PRO A 125 -9.54 -2.38 0.18
C PRO A 125 -9.81 -3.28 -1.02
N ASP A 126 -9.06 -3.08 -2.11
CA ASP A 126 -9.14 -3.89 -3.32
C ASP A 126 -7.77 -4.52 -3.62
N MET A 127 -7.72 -5.85 -3.55
CA MET A 127 -6.51 -6.63 -3.85
C MET A 127 -6.28 -6.85 -5.35
N ASN A 128 -7.25 -6.48 -6.20
CA ASN A 128 -7.10 -6.53 -7.65
C ASN A 128 -6.66 -5.18 -8.24
N ALA A 129 -6.57 -4.15 -7.42
CA ALA A 129 -6.09 -2.84 -7.84
C ALA A 129 -4.59 -2.90 -8.12
N ASP A 130 -4.25 -3.10 -9.38
CA ASP A 130 -2.87 -3.26 -9.85
C ASP A 130 -2.54 -2.25 -10.95
N CYS A 131 -1.25 -2.10 -11.23
CA CYS A 131 -0.75 -1.22 -12.28
C CYS A 131 0.19 -2.01 -13.20
N PRO A 132 -0.15 -2.18 -14.50
CA PRO A 132 0.71 -2.90 -15.44
C PRO A 132 2.14 -2.36 -15.52
N MET A 133 2.33 -1.07 -15.29
CA MET A 133 3.66 -0.45 -15.27
C MET A 133 4.56 -0.99 -14.14
N ALA A 134 3.99 -1.48 -13.05
CA ALA A 134 4.75 -2.04 -11.95
C ALA A 134 5.43 -3.38 -12.30
N HIS A 135 4.99 -4.03 -13.38
CA HIS A 135 5.43 -5.35 -13.84
C HIS A 135 6.25 -5.29 -15.15
N MET A 136 6.71 -4.10 -15.57
CA MET A 136 7.45 -3.95 -16.84
C MET A 136 8.87 -4.51 -16.83
N ALA A 137 9.45 -4.71 -15.66
CA ALA A 137 10.78 -5.29 -15.52
C ALA A 137 10.69 -6.68 -14.89
N ASP A 138 11.60 -7.58 -15.29
CA ASP A 138 11.71 -8.93 -14.77
C ASP A 138 12.91 -9.06 -13.82
N LYS A 139 12.72 -9.73 -12.69
CA LYS A 139 13.78 -10.02 -11.73
C LYS A 139 14.88 -10.91 -12.33
N ASP A 140 14.50 -11.85 -13.20
CA ASP A 140 15.46 -12.80 -13.78
C ASP A 140 16.39 -12.09 -14.76
N GLU A 141 15.92 -11.05 -15.48
CA GLU A 141 16.75 -10.16 -16.27
C GLU A 141 17.74 -9.38 -15.40
N ILE A 142 17.30 -8.86 -14.25
CA ILE A 142 18.17 -8.16 -13.30
C ILE A 142 19.26 -9.11 -12.77
N LEU A 143 18.90 -10.34 -12.42
CA LEU A 143 19.83 -11.33 -11.91
C LEU A 143 20.86 -11.72 -12.98
N ALA A 144 20.42 -11.96 -14.22
CA ALA A 144 21.30 -12.26 -15.34
C ALA A 144 22.29 -11.11 -15.63
N LEU A 145 21.85 -9.86 -15.53
CA LEU A 145 22.72 -8.70 -15.68
C LEU A 145 23.73 -8.59 -14.53
N ARG A 146 23.32 -8.91 -13.29
CA ARG A 146 24.26 -8.92 -12.14
C ARG A 146 25.31 -10.03 -12.21
N GLU A 147 24.99 -11.16 -12.84
CA GLU A 147 25.98 -12.21 -13.12
C GLU A 147 26.97 -11.79 -14.20
N LYS A 148 26.54 -10.94 -15.14
CA LYS A 148 27.37 -10.49 -16.26
C LYS A 148 28.25 -9.30 -15.93
N TYR A 149 27.83 -8.43 -15.00
CA TYR A 149 28.51 -7.18 -14.67
C TYR A 149 28.70 -7.05 -13.16
N ASP A 150 29.93 -7.06 -12.71
CA ASP A 150 30.29 -7.03 -11.28
C ASP A 150 29.97 -5.69 -10.59
N ASP A 151 29.96 -4.59 -11.36
CA ASP A 151 29.75 -3.22 -10.88
C ASP A 151 28.36 -2.65 -11.21
N LEU A 152 27.40 -3.53 -11.56
CA LEU A 152 26.05 -3.12 -11.93
C LEU A 152 25.31 -2.46 -10.76
N ALA A 153 24.89 -1.21 -10.97
CA ALA A 153 23.93 -0.53 -10.10
C ALA A 153 22.51 -0.57 -10.70
N VAL A 154 21.55 -1.09 -9.95
CA VAL A 154 20.15 -1.19 -10.38
C VAL A 154 19.33 -0.08 -9.71
N VAL A 155 18.85 0.84 -10.51
CA VAL A 155 17.96 1.95 -10.09
C VAL A 155 16.53 1.61 -10.46
N CYS A 156 15.65 1.52 -9.46
CA CYS A 156 14.25 1.16 -9.64
C CYS A 156 13.35 2.39 -9.49
N TYR A 157 12.37 2.52 -10.38
CA TYR A 157 11.32 3.51 -10.18
C TYR A 157 10.39 3.09 -9.04
N ILE A 158 9.97 4.03 -8.20
CA ILE A 158 9.19 3.73 -6.98
C ILE A 158 7.86 3.00 -7.29
N ASN A 159 7.29 3.24 -8.48
CA ASN A 159 6.07 2.57 -8.94
C ASN A 159 6.37 1.17 -9.51
N SER A 160 7.00 0.34 -8.72
CA SER A 160 7.34 -1.06 -9.02
C SER A 160 6.96 -1.95 -7.86
N THR A 161 6.85 -3.25 -8.10
CA THR A 161 6.53 -4.23 -7.06
C THR A 161 7.60 -4.30 -5.97
N ALA A 162 7.23 -4.77 -4.79
CA ALA A 162 8.20 -5.03 -3.72
C ALA A 162 9.25 -6.05 -4.13
N GLU A 163 8.88 -7.02 -4.99
CA GLU A 163 9.80 -8.00 -5.53
C GLU A 163 10.92 -7.33 -6.33
N LEU A 164 10.61 -6.44 -7.26
CA LEU A 164 11.62 -5.71 -8.04
C LEU A 164 12.49 -4.80 -7.16
N LYS A 165 11.88 -4.11 -6.20
CA LYS A 165 12.59 -3.27 -5.23
C LYS A 165 13.62 -4.05 -4.43
N LYS A 166 13.38 -5.31 -4.12
CA LYS A 166 14.30 -6.20 -3.41
C LYS A 166 15.62 -6.41 -4.18
N TYR A 167 15.55 -6.44 -5.50
CA TYR A 167 16.73 -6.64 -6.37
C TYR A 167 17.35 -5.32 -6.83
N SER A 168 16.87 -4.19 -6.35
CA SER A 168 17.37 -2.86 -6.67
C SER A 168 18.30 -2.33 -5.60
N ASP A 169 19.26 -1.49 -5.99
CA ASP A 169 20.18 -0.84 -5.07
C ASP A 169 19.58 0.47 -4.53
N VAL A 170 18.76 1.14 -5.35
CA VAL A 170 18.08 2.38 -4.97
C VAL A 170 16.72 2.49 -5.66
N CYS A 171 15.73 3.05 -4.95
CA CYS A 171 14.44 3.40 -5.52
C CYS A 171 14.33 4.92 -5.64
N VAL A 172 13.89 5.39 -6.80
CA VAL A 172 13.79 6.81 -7.13
C VAL A 172 12.40 7.16 -7.64
N THR A 173 12.09 8.45 -7.66
CA THR A 173 10.92 9.02 -8.33
C THR A 173 11.36 10.12 -9.28
N SER A 174 10.50 10.47 -10.24
CA SER A 174 10.72 11.58 -11.19
C SER A 174 10.60 12.95 -10.51
#